data_f4004847dbe76d89fcb8351c18b8c9b7
#
_entry.id   f4004847dbe76d89fcb8351c18b8c9b7
#
_cell.length_a   1.000
_cell.length_b   1.000
_cell.length_c   1.000
_cell.angle_alpha   90.00
_cell.angle_beta   90.00
_cell.angle_gamma   90.00
#
_symmetry.space_group_name_H-M   'P 1'
#
loop_
_entity.id
_entity.type
_entity.pdbx_description
1 polymer ?
#
loop_
_entity_poly.entity_id
_entity_poly.type
_entity_poly.pdbx_seq_one_letter_code
_entity_poly.pdbx_strand_id
1 'polypeptide(L)'
;MNIAICDDEEIYVKRIEEGISRYSNLKKHKCDVTCFNSGKDFIALGESIIKYDLIFLDVRMENGDGLEVARHIRKYSESMLIVFVSAFVDYSVQGYHFNALRYILKDKMMTKAIEESLDAAVSRIGYEGILIEEDFDEGKVTFAVSNLLYIESIKHWLYFHICDGDDVKEYKVYRTMKSIEDKYIPLKFLEERISG
;
A
#
# COMPACT_ATOMS: atom_id res chain seq x y z
N MET A 1 -4.47 -10.69 6.37
CA MET A 1 -3.39 -10.09 5.58
C MET A 1 -2.19 -11.01 5.62
N ASN A 2 -1.67 -11.42 4.45
CA ASN A 2 -0.50 -12.29 4.35
C ASN A 2 0.75 -11.42 4.20
N ILE A 3 1.67 -11.51 5.15
CA ILE A 3 2.84 -10.65 5.22
C ILE A 3 4.11 -11.49 5.03
N ALA A 4 4.99 -11.04 4.14
CA ALA A 4 6.35 -11.55 4.06
C ALA A 4 7.31 -10.64 4.83
N ILE A 5 8.32 -11.23 5.46
CA ILE A 5 9.49 -10.52 6.01
C ILE A 5 10.72 -11.11 5.33
N CYS A 6 11.54 -10.27 4.72
CA CYS A 6 12.77 -10.70 4.07
C CYS A 6 13.94 -9.86 4.59
N ASP A 7 14.73 -10.44 5.49
CA ASP A 7 15.87 -9.82 6.17
C ASP A 7 16.78 -10.93 6.67
N ASP A 8 18.09 -10.84 6.47
CA ASP A 8 19.08 -11.84 6.91
C ASP A 8 19.52 -11.64 8.37
N GLU A 9 19.15 -10.53 8.99
CA GLU A 9 19.42 -10.23 10.38
C GLU A 9 18.23 -10.61 11.28
N GLU A 10 18.33 -11.74 11.98
CA GLU A 10 17.28 -12.31 12.83
C GLU A 10 16.73 -11.29 13.87
N ILE A 11 17.57 -10.36 14.32
CA ILE A 11 17.16 -9.34 15.30
C ILE A 11 16.07 -8.41 14.72
N TYR A 12 16.16 -8.06 13.44
CA TYR A 12 15.16 -7.20 12.79
C TYR A 12 13.92 -7.99 12.38
N VAL A 13 14.09 -9.24 11.93
CA VAL A 13 12.96 -10.16 11.70
C VAL A 13 12.09 -10.21 12.94
N LYS A 14 12.67 -10.51 14.12
CA LYS A 14 11.94 -10.57 15.40
C LYS A 14 11.25 -9.26 15.76
N ARG A 15 11.93 -8.11 15.56
CA ARG A 15 11.32 -6.80 15.83
C ARG A 15 10.12 -6.50 14.94
N ILE A 16 10.16 -6.93 13.68
CA ILE A 16 9.04 -6.78 12.75
C ILE A 16 7.90 -7.70 13.17
N GLU A 17 8.18 -8.98 13.48
CA GLU A 17 7.19 -9.94 13.95
C GLU A 17 6.49 -9.46 15.23
N GLU A 18 7.24 -8.95 16.22
CA GLU A 18 6.69 -8.36 17.44
C GLU A 18 5.78 -7.16 17.16
N GLY A 19 6.19 -6.29 16.24
CA GLY A 19 5.39 -5.15 15.78
C GLY A 19 4.08 -5.60 15.15
N ILE A 20 4.12 -6.58 14.24
CA ILE A 20 2.95 -7.16 13.58
C ILE A 20 2.04 -7.84 14.59
N SER A 21 2.60 -8.64 15.50
CA SER A 21 1.83 -9.36 16.53
C SER A 21 1.10 -8.38 17.46
N ARG A 22 1.77 -7.32 17.90
CA ARG A 22 1.17 -6.27 18.71
C ARG A 22 0.04 -5.55 17.95
N TYR A 23 0.26 -5.20 16.70
CA TYR A 23 -0.75 -4.58 15.85
C TYR A 23 -1.96 -5.48 15.67
N SER A 24 -1.74 -6.77 15.34
CA SER A 24 -2.79 -7.77 15.16
C SER A 24 -3.69 -7.89 16.40
N ASN A 25 -3.08 -7.91 17.60
CA ASN A 25 -3.80 -8.00 18.87
C ASN A 25 -4.61 -6.72 19.17
N LEU A 26 -4.02 -5.54 18.96
CA LEU A 26 -4.65 -4.25 19.27
C LEU A 26 -5.80 -3.94 18.31
N LYS A 27 -5.59 -4.17 17.02
CA LYS A 27 -6.57 -3.83 15.96
C LYS A 27 -7.52 -4.99 15.63
N LYS A 28 -7.32 -6.18 16.23
CA LYS A 28 -8.06 -7.43 15.93
C LYS A 28 -8.03 -7.78 14.42
N HIS A 29 -6.91 -7.49 13.78
CA HIS A 29 -6.70 -7.75 12.37
C HIS A 29 -5.77 -8.94 12.21
N LYS A 30 -6.29 -10.05 11.65
CA LYS A 30 -5.48 -11.27 11.47
C LYS A 30 -4.36 -11.04 10.46
N CYS A 31 -3.11 -11.30 10.88
CA CYS A 31 -1.92 -11.27 10.04
C CYS A 31 -1.25 -12.64 10.06
N ASP A 32 -1.01 -13.21 8.89
CA ASP A 32 -0.26 -14.45 8.72
C ASP A 32 1.13 -14.08 8.17
N VAL A 33 2.20 -14.42 8.93
CA VAL A 33 3.57 -13.99 8.65
C VAL A 33 4.41 -15.14 8.13
N THR A 34 5.23 -14.89 7.10
CA THR A 34 6.25 -15.81 6.59
C THR A 34 7.58 -15.08 6.49
N CYS A 35 8.64 -15.65 7.10
CA CYS A 35 9.97 -15.07 7.11
C CYS A 35 10.89 -15.72 6.08
N PHE A 36 11.75 -14.93 5.46
CA PHE A 36 12.78 -15.31 4.51
C PHE A 36 14.11 -14.70 4.94
N ASN A 37 15.15 -15.53 5.03
CA ASN A 37 16.47 -15.10 5.47
C ASN A 37 17.35 -14.65 4.30
N SER A 38 16.84 -14.69 3.07
CA SER A 38 17.53 -14.19 1.89
C SER A 38 16.59 -13.76 0.78
N GLY A 39 17.03 -12.79 -0.03
CA GLY A 39 16.31 -12.39 -1.24
C GLY A 39 16.18 -13.52 -2.26
N LYS A 40 17.16 -14.44 -2.31
CA LYS A 40 17.13 -15.59 -3.22
C LYS A 40 16.01 -16.56 -2.89
N ASP A 41 15.76 -16.83 -1.60
CA ASP A 41 14.69 -17.73 -1.17
C ASP A 41 13.33 -17.14 -1.51
N PHE A 42 13.16 -15.82 -1.35
CA PHE A 42 11.94 -15.15 -1.75
C PHE A 42 11.73 -15.18 -3.27
N ILE A 43 12.76 -14.87 -4.06
CA ILE A 43 12.70 -14.90 -5.53
C ILE A 43 12.40 -16.31 -6.05
N ALA A 44 12.91 -17.35 -5.38
CA ALA A 44 12.65 -18.75 -5.75
C ALA A 44 11.17 -19.16 -5.70
N LEU A 45 10.31 -18.40 -5.04
CA LEU A 45 8.87 -18.63 -5.04
C LEU A 45 8.21 -18.36 -6.41
N GLY A 46 8.88 -17.61 -7.31
CA GLY A 46 8.31 -17.24 -8.61
C GLY A 46 6.97 -16.56 -8.48
N GLU A 47 5.98 -17.01 -9.24
CA GLU A 47 4.60 -16.45 -9.21
C GLU A 47 3.90 -16.62 -7.85
N SER A 48 4.31 -17.58 -7.01
CA SER A 48 3.67 -17.79 -5.71
C SER A 48 3.80 -16.62 -4.74
N ILE A 49 4.59 -15.60 -5.08
CA ILE A 49 4.68 -14.36 -4.30
C ILE A 49 3.36 -13.57 -4.27
N ILE A 50 2.49 -13.74 -5.27
CA ILE A 50 1.18 -13.04 -5.36
C ILE A 50 0.25 -13.32 -4.18
N LYS A 51 0.52 -14.36 -3.40
CA LYS A 51 -0.24 -14.67 -2.18
C LYS A 51 0.01 -13.68 -1.04
N TYR A 52 1.09 -12.90 -1.11
CA TYR A 52 1.42 -11.91 -0.09
C TYR A 52 0.82 -10.55 -0.43
N ASP A 53 0.24 -9.92 0.57
CA ASP A 53 -0.36 -8.59 0.47
C ASP A 53 0.71 -7.50 0.72
N LEU A 54 1.65 -7.78 1.62
CA LEU A 54 2.68 -6.86 2.09
C LEU A 54 4.00 -7.59 2.30
N ILE A 55 5.12 -6.92 1.98
CA ILE A 55 6.46 -7.35 2.38
C ILE A 55 7.19 -6.26 3.15
N PHE A 56 7.81 -6.63 4.28
CA PHE A 56 8.90 -5.90 4.89
C PHE A 56 10.21 -6.44 4.34
N LEU A 57 11.00 -5.60 3.69
CA LEU A 57 12.12 -6.00 2.85
C LEU A 57 13.38 -5.24 3.22
N ASP A 58 14.40 -5.92 3.71
CA ASP A 58 15.71 -5.28 3.85
C ASP A 58 16.31 -4.98 2.47
N VAL A 59 16.96 -3.83 2.37
CA VAL A 59 17.61 -3.38 1.14
C VAL A 59 18.93 -4.11 0.94
N ARG A 60 19.68 -4.39 2.02
CA ARG A 60 21.03 -4.99 1.93
C ARG A 60 21.12 -6.28 2.73
N MET A 61 21.15 -7.38 2.02
CA MET A 61 21.33 -8.72 2.57
C MET A 61 22.57 -9.37 2.00
N GLU A 62 23.25 -10.24 2.75
CA GLU A 62 24.44 -10.98 2.27
C GLU A 62 24.12 -11.83 1.02
N ASN A 63 22.92 -12.41 0.97
CA ASN A 63 22.50 -13.31 -0.09
C ASN A 63 21.29 -12.76 -0.88
N GLY A 64 21.50 -11.61 -1.51
CA GLY A 64 20.51 -10.98 -2.39
C GLY A 64 20.27 -9.51 -2.05
N ASP A 65 20.05 -8.72 -3.07
CA ASP A 65 19.74 -7.29 -2.95
C ASP A 65 18.22 -7.12 -2.87
N GLY A 66 17.73 -6.43 -1.85
CA GLY A 66 16.30 -6.13 -1.69
C GLY A 66 15.71 -5.37 -2.87
N LEU A 67 16.50 -4.56 -3.58
CA LEU A 67 16.04 -3.90 -4.80
C LEU A 67 15.82 -4.89 -5.95
N GLU A 68 16.60 -5.99 -5.99
CA GLU A 68 16.39 -7.07 -6.94
C GLU A 68 15.10 -7.83 -6.62
N VAL A 69 14.85 -8.10 -5.33
CA VAL A 69 13.57 -8.66 -4.85
C VAL A 69 12.41 -7.77 -5.24
N ALA A 70 12.50 -6.46 -5.01
CA ALA A 70 11.47 -5.51 -5.40
C ALA A 70 11.20 -5.48 -6.91
N ARG A 71 12.24 -5.55 -7.74
CA ARG A 71 12.10 -5.72 -9.21
C ARG A 71 11.38 -7.01 -9.57
N HIS A 72 11.71 -8.09 -8.87
CA HIS A 72 11.06 -9.39 -9.08
C HIS A 72 9.55 -9.31 -8.71
N ILE A 73 9.22 -8.69 -7.58
CA ILE A 73 7.83 -8.47 -7.17
C ILE A 73 7.06 -7.73 -8.26
N ARG A 74 7.60 -6.64 -8.79
CA ARG A 74 6.92 -5.81 -9.81
C ARG A 74 6.72 -6.51 -11.16
N LYS A 75 7.41 -7.63 -11.43
CA LYS A 75 7.13 -8.48 -12.60
C LYS A 75 5.83 -9.27 -12.47
N TYR A 76 5.39 -9.57 -11.25
CA TYR A 76 4.23 -10.43 -10.99
C TYR A 76 3.08 -9.70 -10.32
N SER A 77 3.35 -8.63 -9.59
CA SER A 77 2.33 -7.87 -8.86
C SER A 77 2.70 -6.40 -8.72
N GLU A 78 1.82 -5.54 -9.22
CA GLU A 78 1.88 -4.10 -8.97
C GLU A 78 1.19 -3.73 -7.65
N SER A 79 0.22 -4.55 -7.20
CA SER A 79 -0.59 -4.30 -6.01
C SER A 79 0.10 -4.71 -4.71
N MET A 80 1.01 -5.69 -4.71
CA MET A 80 1.74 -6.10 -3.52
C MET A 80 2.49 -4.91 -2.89
N LEU A 81 2.19 -4.63 -1.63
CA LEU A 81 2.78 -3.50 -0.93
C LEU A 81 4.20 -3.82 -0.49
N ILE A 82 5.12 -2.88 -0.72
CA ILE A 82 6.52 -3.00 -0.33
C ILE A 82 6.82 -1.95 0.74
N VAL A 83 7.33 -2.39 1.88
CA VAL A 83 7.93 -1.54 2.91
C VAL A 83 9.40 -1.91 3.00
N PHE A 84 10.27 -0.99 2.62
CA PHE A 84 11.69 -1.18 2.81
C PHE A 84 12.07 -0.93 4.27
N VAL A 85 12.95 -1.79 4.79
CA VAL A 85 13.53 -1.66 6.14
C VAL A 85 15.04 -1.70 5.99
N SER A 86 15.75 -0.63 6.37
CA SER A 86 17.19 -0.56 6.13
C SER A 86 17.92 0.28 7.17
N ALA A 87 19.18 -0.05 7.39
CA ALA A 87 20.10 0.78 8.18
C ALA A 87 20.60 2.02 7.41
N PHE A 88 20.38 2.11 6.10
CA PHE A 88 20.97 3.11 5.22
C PHE A 88 19.91 4.06 4.65
N VAL A 89 20.12 5.38 4.83
CA VAL A 89 19.22 6.43 4.33
C VAL A 89 19.31 6.59 2.80
N ASP A 90 20.47 6.34 2.22
CA ASP A 90 20.77 6.64 0.81
C ASP A 90 19.89 5.89 -0.19
N TYR A 91 19.30 4.79 0.23
CA TYR A 91 18.39 3.99 -0.61
C TYR A 91 16.94 4.45 -0.58
N SER A 92 16.59 5.43 0.26
CA SER A 92 15.21 5.92 0.38
C SER A 92 14.64 6.46 -0.93
N VAL A 93 15.46 7.13 -1.75
CA VAL A 93 15.08 7.65 -3.07
C VAL A 93 14.77 6.51 -4.04
N GLN A 94 15.46 5.38 -3.93
CA GLN A 94 15.22 4.22 -4.82
C GLN A 94 13.88 3.53 -4.53
N GLY A 95 13.34 3.68 -3.31
CA GLY A 95 12.01 3.18 -2.96
C GLY A 95 10.90 3.74 -3.86
N TYR A 96 11.02 4.98 -4.33
CA TYR A 96 10.06 5.60 -5.24
C TYR A 96 9.92 4.85 -6.58
N HIS A 97 11.01 4.30 -7.12
CA HIS A 97 10.98 3.54 -8.38
C HIS A 97 10.17 2.23 -8.28
N PHE A 98 9.95 1.74 -7.06
CA PHE A 98 9.19 0.52 -6.80
C PHE A 98 7.79 0.78 -6.25
N ASN A 99 7.33 2.03 -6.26
CA ASN A 99 6.05 2.40 -5.64
C ASN A 99 5.93 1.81 -4.22
N ALA A 100 7.00 1.99 -3.43
CA ALA A 100 7.04 1.49 -2.06
C ALA A 100 6.05 2.26 -1.18
N LEU A 101 5.33 1.54 -0.33
CA LEU A 101 4.40 2.12 0.63
C LEU A 101 5.15 3.01 1.63
N ARG A 102 6.31 2.55 2.10
CA ARG A 102 7.15 3.28 3.07
C ARG A 102 8.58 2.80 3.04
N TYR A 103 9.48 3.67 3.53
CA TYR A 103 10.87 3.36 3.85
C TYR A 103 11.08 3.54 5.36
N ILE A 104 11.52 2.50 6.06
CA ILE A 104 11.75 2.47 7.50
C ILE A 104 13.26 2.37 7.76
N LEU A 105 13.76 3.22 8.64
CA LEU A 105 15.13 3.07 9.14
C LEU A 105 15.18 2.05 10.29
N LYS A 106 16.24 1.24 10.33
CA LYS A 106 16.56 0.30 11.41
C LYS A 106 17.05 1.07 12.66
N ASP A 107 16.20 1.92 13.22
CA ASP A 107 16.51 2.79 14.38
C ASP A 107 15.51 2.61 15.54
N LYS A 108 15.50 3.59 16.46
CA LYS A 108 14.61 3.59 17.63
C LYS A 108 13.13 3.78 17.27
N MET A 109 12.84 4.41 16.14
CA MET A 109 11.48 4.70 15.69
C MET A 109 10.88 3.56 14.87
N MET A 110 11.67 2.52 14.54
CA MET A 110 11.27 1.40 13.69
C MET A 110 9.92 0.78 14.10
N THR A 111 9.70 0.55 15.40
CA THR A 111 8.46 -0.08 15.89
C THR A 111 7.23 0.75 15.57
N LYS A 112 7.29 2.07 15.78
CA LYS A 112 6.20 2.98 15.44
C LYS A 112 5.98 3.02 13.92
N ALA A 113 7.05 3.07 13.15
CA ALA A 113 6.99 3.10 11.69
C ALA A 113 6.39 1.80 11.11
N ILE A 114 6.62 0.64 11.75
CA ILE A 114 5.96 -0.62 11.40
C ILE A 114 4.44 -0.51 11.60
N GLU A 115 3.98 -0.03 12.75
CA GLU A 115 2.55 0.14 13.05
C GLU A 115 1.87 1.09 12.04
N GLU A 116 2.49 2.24 11.76
CA GLU A 116 1.99 3.19 10.77
C GLU A 116 1.95 2.58 9.35
N SER A 117 2.92 1.72 9.02
CA SER A 117 2.93 1.02 7.73
C SER A 117 1.80 -0.01 7.63
N LEU A 118 1.50 -0.70 8.74
CA LEU A 118 0.39 -1.65 8.79
C LEU A 118 -0.96 -0.94 8.71
N ASP A 119 -1.14 0.21 9.37
CA ASP A 119 -2.35 1.03 9.22
C ASP A 119 -2.55 1.48 7.77
N ALA A 120 -1.49 1.94 7.10
CA ALA A 120 -1.52 2.32 5.70
C ALA A 120 -1.81 1.13 4.77
N ALA A 121 -1.20 -0.04 5.05
CA ALA A 121 -1.42 -1.25 4.27
C ALA A 121 -2.87 -1.75 4.40
N VAL A 122 -3.40 -1.83 5.61
CA VAL A 122 -4.81 -2.24 5.85
C VAL A 122 -5.78 -1.28 5.15
N SER A 123 -5.53 0.01 5.23
CA SER A 123 -6.33 1.01 4.52
C SER A 123 -6.29 0.75 3.01
N ARG A 124 -5.09 0.56 2.44
CA ARG A 124 -4.93 0.37 0.99
C ARG A 124 -5.55 -0.94 0.49
N ILE A 125 -5.34 -2.05 1.20
CA ILE A 125 -5.90 -3.37 0.87
C ILE A 125 -7.42 -3.38 1.07
N GLY A 126 -7.92 -2.71 2.12
CA GLY A 126 -9.35 -2.61 2.40
C GLY A 126 -10.16 -1.93 1.30
N TYR A 127 -9.51 -1.18 0.42
CA TYR A 127 -10.13 -0.53 -0.74
C TYR A 127 -9.91 -1.29 -2.05
N GLU A 128 -9.04 -2.31 -2.08
CA GLU A 128 -8.89 -3.17 -3.26
C GLU A 128 -10.18 -3.97 -3.46
N GLY A 129 -10.75 -3.85 -4.66
CA GLY A 129 -12.01 -4.53 -5.02
C GLY A 129 -13.29 -3.79 -4.63
N ILE A 130 -13.24 -2.66 -3.92
CA ILE A 130 -14.42 -1.82 -3.74
C ILE A 130 -14.69 -1.08 -5.05
N LEU A 131 -15.82 -1.41 -5.67
CA LEU A 131 -16.30 -0.70 -6.85
C LEU A 131 -17.30 0.37 -6.44
N ILE A 132 -17.09 1.57 -6.94
CA ILE A 132 -18.06 2.67 -6.88
C ILE A 132 -18.78 2.73 -8.21
N GLU A 133 -20.11 2.77 -8.15
CA GLU A 133 -20.95 3.13 -9.26
C GLU A 133 -21.52 4.53 -9.02
N GLU A 134 -21.24 5.46 -9.95
CA GLU A 134 -21.70 6.83 -9.87
C GLU A 134 -22.34 7.26 -11.20
N ASP A 135 -23.41 8.04 -11.10
CA ASP A 135 -24.09 8.65 -12.25
C ASP A 135 -23.48 10.04 -12.50
N PHE A 136 -22.65 10.13 -13.51
CA PHE A 136 -22.06 11.37 -13.99
C PHE A 136 -22.90 11.98 -15.14
N ASP A 137 -22.57 13.21 -15.52
CA ASP A 137 -23.21 13.86 -16.68
C ASP A 137 -22.97 13.06 -17.98
N GLU A 138 -21.83 12.38 -18.08
CA GLU A 138 -21.44 11.54 -19.20
C GLU A 138 -22.11 10.16 -19.19
N GLY A 139 -22.80 9.82 -18.08
CA GLY A 139 -23.48 8.54 -17.87
C GLY A 139 -22.96 7.80 -16.65
N LYS A 140 -23.44 6.57 -16.48
CA LYS A 140 -23.09 5.72 -15.35
C LYS A 140 -21.68 5.15 -15.54
N VAL A 141 -20.81 5.36 -14.56
CA VAL A 141 -19.43 4.85 -14.55
C VAL A 141 -19.19 4.03 -13.30
N THR A 142 -18.59 2.86 -13.49
CA THR A 142 -18.12 2.00 -12.39
C THR A 142 -16.61 2.01 -12.36
N PHE A 143 -16.03 2.30 -11.21
CA PHE A 143 -14.58 2.34 -11.02
C PHE A 143 -14.18 1.81 -9.65
N ALA A 144 -12.96 1.29 -9.55
CA ALA A 144 -12.40 0.88 -8.27
C ALA A 144 -12.02 2.13 -7.43
N VAL A 145 -12.27 2.08 -6.13
CA VAL A 145 -11.86 3.17 -5.21
C VAL A 145 -10.37 3.45 -5.30
N SER A 146 -9.55 2.41 -5.50
CA SER A 146 -8.10 2.54 -5.69
C SER A 146 -7.71 3.41 -6.88
N ASN A 147 -8.57 3.48 -7.90
CA ASN A 147 -8.33 4.26 -9.12
C ASN A 147 -8.73 5.73 -8.98
N LEU A 148 -9.47 6.10 -7.93
CA LEU A 148 -9.82 7.49 -7.67
C LEU A 148 -8.59 8.25 -7.17
N LEU A 149 -8.11 9.22 -7.93
CA LEU A 149 -6.97 10.06 -7.57
C LEU A 149 -7.38 11.16 -6.59
N TYR A 150 -8.35 11.97 -6.99
CA TYR A 150 -8.93 13.04 -6.16
C TYR A 150 -10.28 13.49 -6.72
N ILE A 151 -11.02 14.25 -5.89
CA ILE A 151 -12.25 14.92 -6.28
C ILE A 151 -12.05 16.42 -6.07
N GLU A 152 -12.24 17.19 -7.11
CA GLU A 152 -12.17 18.65 -7.09
C GLU A 152 -13.58 19.25 -7.05
N SER A 153 -13.78 20.29 -6.23
CA SER A 153 -15.04 21.02 -6.17
C SER A 153 -14.89 22.40 -6.80
N ILE A 154 -15.59 22.63 -7.90
CA ILE A 154 -15.65 23.94 -8.56
C ILE A 154 -17.09 24.44 -8.56
N LYS A 155 -17.42 25.40 -7.68
CA LYS A 155 -18.78 25.89 -7.43
C LYS A 155 -19.69 24.76 -6.92
N HIS A 156 -20.60 24.25 -7.75
CA HIS A 156 -21.51 23.16 -7.42
C HIS A 156 -21.22 21.88 -8.23
N TRP A 157 -20.12 21.88 -8.97
CA TRP A 157 -19.67 20.73 -9.75
C TRP A 157 -18.55 20.01 -9.01
N LEU A 158 -18.62 18.68 -8.99
CA LEU A 158 -17.56 17.81 -8.54
C LEU A 158 -16.94 17.14 -9.75
N TYR A 159 -15.62 17.21 -9.84
CA TYR A 159 -14.81 16.59 -10.87
C TYR A 159 -14.03 15.43 -10.26
N PHE A 160 -14.31 14.23 -10.75
CA PHE A 160 -13.65 13.01 -10.32
C PHE A 160 -12.51 12.69 -11.28
N HIS A 161 -11.29 12.66 -10.77
CA HIS A 161 -10.10 12.30 -11.53
C HIS A 161 -9.77 10.84 -11.24
N ILE A 162 -9.97 9.98 -12.25
CA ILE A 162 -9.90 8.52 -12.12
C ILE A 162 -8.81 7.99 -13.04
N CYS A 163 -7.90 7.19 -12.48
CA CYS A 163 -6.86 6.50 -13.24
C CYS A 163 -7.47 5.36 -14.07
N ASP A 164 -7.16 5.31 -15.36
CA ASP A 164 -7.57 4.25 -16.30
C ASP A 164 -6.35 3.78 -17.09
N GLY A 165 -5.61 2.83 -16.54
CA GLY A 165 -4.29 2.45 -17.04
C GLY A 165 -3.28 3.57 -16.84
N ASP A 166 -2.64 4.02 -17.93
CA ASP A 166 -1.66 5.13 -17.91
C ASP A 166 -2.33 6.52 -18.07
N ASP A 167 -3.65 6.56 -18.29
CA ASP A 167 -4.40 7.80 -18.51
C ASP A 167 -5.17 8.21 -17.24
N VAL A 168 -5.51 9.52 -17.17
CA VAL A 168 -6.42 10.07 -16.16
C VAL A 168 -7.68 10.54 -16.85
N LYS A 169 -8.82 9.95 -16.49
CA LYS A 169 -10.13 10.37 -16.96
C LYS A 169 -10.78 11.30 -15.95
N GLU A 170 -11.42 12.35 -16.45
CA GLU A 170 -12.20 13.28 -15.67
C GLU A 170 -13.70 13.05 -15.93
N TYR A 171 -14.48 12.91 -14.85
CA TYR A 171 -15.94 12.83 -14.88
C TYR A 171 -16.52 13.88 -13.96
N LYS A 172 -17.65 14.49 -14.34
CA LYS A 172 -18.27 15.53 -13.53
C LYS A 172 -19.70 15.19 -13.14
N VAL A 173 -20.08 15.68 -11.98
CA VAL A 173 -21.46 15.55 -11.46
C VAL A 173 -21.87 16.80 -10.71
N TYR A 174 -23.12 17.21 -10.87
CA TYR A 174 -23.68 18.35 -10.14
C TYR A 174 -24.17 17.91 -8.77
N ARG A 175 -23.30 18.01 -7.77
CA ARG A 175 -23.55 17.62 -6.38
C ARG A 175 -22.72 18.46 -5.41
N THR A 176 -23.09 18.40 -4.14
CA THR A 176 -22.28 18.99 -3.06
C THR A 176 -21.24 17.98 -2.56
N MET A 177 -20.08 18.46 -2.12
CA MET A 177 -19.06 17.63 -1.49
C MET A 177 -19.64 16.82 -0.33
N LYS A 178 -20.48 17.46 0.50
CA LYS A 178 -21.16 16.79 1.62
C LYS A 178 -21.99 15.58 1.20
N SER A 179 -22.65 15.60 0.04
CA SER A 179 -23.42 14.44 -0.44
C SER A 179 -22.53 13.27 -0.83
N ILE A 180 -21.30 13.55 -1.26
CA ILE A 180 -20.28 12.54 -1.56
C ILE A 180 -19.68 11.99 -0.25
N GLU A 181 -19.37 12.88 0.68
CA GLU A 181 -18.94 12.51 2.03
C GLU A 181 -19.96 11.56 2.67
N ASP A 182 -21.22 11.94 2.76
CA ASP A 182 -22.28 11.11 3.36
C ASP A 182 -22.44 9.74 2.67
N LYS A 183 -22.24 9.67 1.34
CA LYS A 183 -22.34 8.44 0.55
C LYS A 183 -21.11 7.53 0.73
N TYR A 184 -19.92 8.13 0.84
CA TYR A 184 -18.65 7.43 0.78
C TYR A 184 -17.79 7.51 2.06
N ILE A 185 -18.19 8.32 3.08
CA ILE A 185 -17.52 8.44 4.39
C ILE A 185 -17.37 7.13 5.18
N PRO A 186 -18.20 6.09 5.00
CA PRO A 186 -17.82 4.79 5.53
C PRO A 186 -16.45 4.29 5.01
N LEU A 187 -15.97 4.89 3.94
CA LEU A 187 -14.63 4.73 3.37
C LEU A 187 -13.75 5.88 3.87
N LYS A 188 -13.17 5.80 5.07
CA LYS A 188 -12.24 6.80 5.70
C LYS A 188 -11.17 7.39 4.78
N PHE A 189 -10.94 6.75 3.67
CA PHE A 189 -10.00 7.12 2.62
C PHE A 189 -10.36 8.41 1.86
N LEU A 190 -11.63 8.77 1.80
CA LEU A 190 -12.03 9.96 1.04
C LEU A 190 -11.72 11.27 1.79
N GLU A 191 -11.60 11.23 3.13
CA GLU A 191 -11.23 12.42 3.90
C GLU A 191 -9.88 13.01 3.48
N GLU A 192 -8.90 12.17 3.11
CA GLU A 192 -7.57 12.61 2.67
C GLU A 192 -7.53 13.09 1.20
N ARG A 193 -8.49 12.68 0.38
CA ARG A 193 -8.54 13.01 -1.06
C ARG A 193 -9.56 14.10 -1.43
N ILE A 194 -10.37 14.51 -0.46
CA ILE A 194 -11.41 15.56 -0.62
C ILE A 194 -10.89 16.95 -0.21
N SER A 195 -9.67 17.06 0.33
CA SER A 195 -9.09 18.32 0.80
C SER A 195 -8.42 19.06 -0.36
N GLY A 196 -9.17 19.86 -1.07
CA GLY A 196 -8.73 20.81 -2.09
C GLY A 196 -9.48 22.13 -1.95
#